data_08aa9fbbc40d274cd5e637fe29901f02
#
_entry.id   08aa9fbbc40d274cd5e637fe29901f02
#
_cell.length_a   1.000
_cell.length_b   1.000
_cell.length_c   1.000
_cell.angle_alpha   90.00
_cell.angle_beta   90.00
_cell.angle_gamma   90.00
#
_symmetry.space_group_name_H-M   'P 1'
#
loop_
_entity.id
_entity.type
_entity.pdbx_description
1 polymer ?
#
loop_
_entity_poly.entity_id
_entity_poly.type
_entity_poly.pdbx_seq_one_letter_code
_entity_poly.pdbx_strand_id
1 'polypeptide(L)'
;MKLRLALVLLGAAIAVSPALAQSAPSEEAQQQACMGDAMRLCAAYIPNRNRIRDCMAAQVDRLTPTCRAVFDASMRAERQASPRGH
;
A
#
# COMPACT_ATOMS: atom_id res chain seq x y z
N MET A 1 47.39 18.76 21.81
CA MET A 1 46.80 18.63 21.60
C MET A 1 46.04 18.40 21.18
N LYS A 2 45.68 18.33 20.97
CA LYS A 2 44.98 18.14 20.61
C LYS A 2 43.99 17.74 20.34
N LEU A 3 43.53 17.58 20.16
CA LEU A 3 42.58 17.24 19.91
C LEU A 3 41.77 16.98 19.43
N ARG A 4 41.38 16.89 19.13
CA ARG A 4 40.63 16.61 18.68
C ARG A 4 39.69 16.22 18.43
N LEU A 5 39.40 16.00 18.42
CA LEU A 5 38.53 15.66 18.22
C LEU A 5 37.63 15.33 17.86
N ALA A 6 37.36 15.16 17.67
CA ALA A 6 36.53 14.84 17.36
C ALA A 6 35.58 14.59 17.13
N LEU A 7 35.24 14.52 17.00
CA LEU A 7 34.25 14.31 16.81
C LEU A 7 33.41 13.88 16.31
N VAL A 8 33.03 13.74 16.08
CA VAL A 8 32.22 13.40 15.66
C VAL A 8 31.30 13.01 15.43
N LEU A 9 30.89 12.91 15.32
CA LEU A 9 29.93 12.56 15.08
C LEU A 9 29.05 12.20 14.71
N LEU A 10 28.59 12.09 14.49
CA LEU A 10 27.71 11.85 14.29
C LEU A 10 26.84 11.44 13.89
N GLY A 11 26.34 11.29 13.75
CA GLY A 11 25.44 11.08 13.49
C GLY A 11 24.71 10.67 12.98
N ALA A 12 24.28 10.34 12.61
CA ALA A 12 23.62 9.93 12.05
C ALA A 12 22.50 9.69 11.94
N ALA A 13 22.02 9.59 12.07
CA ALA A 13 20.89 9.57 11.98
C ALA A 13 20.14 9.11 11.17
N ILE A 14 19.70 8.72 10.78
CA ILE A 14 19.02 8.32 10.07
C ILE A 14 17.91 8.08 9.89
N ALA A 15 17.40 8.22 9.71
CA ALA A 15 16.43 8.31 9.33
C ALA A 15 15.59 7.54 8.88
N VAL A 16 14.98 7.14 8.94
CA VAL A 16 14.17 6.41 8.62
C VAL A 16 13.25 6.68 7.93
N SER A 17 12.70 6.44 7.38
CA SER A 17 11.81 6.60 6.62
C SER A 17 10.51 6.41 6.87
N PRO A 18 9.85 7.22 7.19
CA PRO A 18 8.47 7.13 7.38
C PRO A 18 7.77 6.82 6.14
N ALA A 19 8.42 7.02 5.10
CA ALA A 19 7.77 6.71 3.87
C ALA A 19 7.33 5.30 3.83
N LEU A 20 7.97 4.47 4.57
CA LEU A 20 7.55 3.14 4.58
C LEU A 20 6.18 2.96 5.04
N ALA A 21 5.76 3.78 5.90
CA ALA A 21 4.44 3.65 6.45
C ALA A 21 3.39 3.97 5.46
N GLN A 22 3.77 4.61 4.37
CA GLN A 22 2.80 4.96 3.42
C GLN A 22 2.88 4.19 2.18
N SER A 23 3.71 3.19 2.12
CA SER A 23 3.82 2.38 0.94
C SER A 23 2.58 1.57 0.73
N ALA A 24 2.23 1.40 -0.52
CA ALA A 24 1.12 0.54 -0.85
C ALA A 24 1.50 -0.89 -0.52
N PRO A 25 0.56 -1.73 -0.17
CA PRO A 25 0.83 -3.14 -0.03
C PRO A 25 1.36 -3.69 -1.34
N SER A 26 2.24 -4.67 -1.25
CA SER A 26 2.77 -5.26 -2.45
C SER A 26 1.67 -5.98 -3.20
N GLU A 27 1.89 -6.20 -4.48
CA GLU A 27 0.95 -6.91 -5.26
C GLU A 27 0.71 -8.29 -4.72
N GLU A 28 1.75 -8.91 -4.25
CA GLU A 28 1.64 -10.21 -3.68
C GLU A 28 0.77 -10.19 -2.44
N ALA A 29 0.94 -9.21 -1.59
CA ALA A 29 0.12 -9.10 -0.40
C ALA A 29 -1.33 -8.87 -0.77
N GLN A 30 -1.56 -8.06 -1.80
CA GLN A 30 -2.91 -7.82 -2.26
C GLN A 30 -3.56 -9.09 -2.76
N GLN A 31 -2.83 -9.87 -3.51
CA GLN A 31 -3.37 -11.11 -4.03
C GLN A 31 -3.69 -12.08 -2.92
N GLN A 32 -2.79 -12.21 -1.96
CA GLN A 32 -3.05 -13.12 -0.87
C GLN A 32 -4.26 -12.73 -0.06
N ALA A 33 -4.41 -11.45 0.18
CA ALA A 33 -5.51 -10.99 1.00
C ALA A 33 -6.84 -10.97 0.25
N CYS A 34 -6.80 -10.71 -1.04
CA CYS A 34 -8.02 -10.43 -1.79
C CYS A 34 -8.39 -11.40 -2.90
N MET A 35 -7.56 -12.38 -3.18
CA MET A 35 -7.86 -13.28 -4.28
C MET A 35 -9.19 -13.99 -4.08
N GLY A 36 -9.44 -14.45 -2.87
CA GLY A 36 -10.69 -15.14 -2.62
C GLY A 36 -11.89 -14.22 -2.82
N ASP A 37 -11.75 -12.98 -2.37
CA ASP A 37 -12.83 -12.01 -2.53
C ASP A 37 -13.05 -11.69 -4.00
N ALA A 38 -11.97 -11.53 -4.76
CA ALA A 38 -12.09 -11.23 -6.17
C ALA A 38 -12.78 -12.36 -6.89
N MET A 39 -12.44 -13.60 -6.55
CA MET A 39 -13.06 -14.72 -7.21
C MET A 39 -14.52 -14.88 -6.80
N ARG A 40 -14.82 -14.53 -5.57
CA ARG A 40 -16.19 -14.66 -5.09
C ARG A 40 -17.10 -13.56 -5.60
N LEU A 41 -16.58 -12.34 -5.65
CA LEU A 41 -17.41 -11.20 -5.96
C LEU A 41 -17.24 -10.65 -7.37
N CYS A 42 -16.07 -10.85 -7.95
CA CYS A 42 -15.73 -10.16 -9.18
C CYS A 42 -15.16 -11.09 -10.25
N ALA A 43 -15.52 -12.35 -10.18
CA ALA A 43 -14.96 -13.34 -11.11
C ALA A 43 -15.19 -12.99 -12.56
N ALA A 44 -16.29 -12.33 -12.85
CA ALA A 44 -16.63 -12.02 -14.24
C ALA A 44 -15.61 -11.11 -14.88
N TYR A 45 -14.81 -10.42 -14.08
CA TYR A 45 -13.87 -9.45 -14.63
C TYR A 45 -12.44 -9.95 -14.65
N ILE A 46 -12.19 -11.12 -14.11
CA ILE A 46 -10.85 -11.69 -14.13
C ILE A 46 -10.47 -12.00 -15.57
N PRO A 47 -9.28 -11.65 -16.02
CA PRO A 47 -8.15 -11.10 -15.24
C PRO A 47 -7.96 -9.60 -15.39
N ASN A 48 -8.98 -8.86 -15.69
CA ASN A 48 -8.85 -7.43 -15.91
C ASN A 48 -8.73 -6.72 -14.58
N ARG A 49 -7.53 -6.30 -14.24
CA ARG A 49 -7.25 -5.77 -12.91
C ARG A 49 -8.01 -4.49 -12.61
N ASN A 50 -8.14 -3.62 -13.59
CA ASN A 50 -8.87 -2.39 -13.35
C ASN A 50 -10.34 -2.64 -13.10
N ARG A 51 -10.91 -3.59 -13.83
CA ARG A 51 -12.31 -3.91 -13.61
C ARG A 51 -12.53 -4.63 -12.32
N ILE A 52 -11.58 -5.47 -11.91
CA ILE A 52 -11.68 -6.12 -10.61
C ILE A 52 -11.64 -5.07 -9.52
N ARG A 53 -10.75 -4.09 -9.66
CA ARG A 53 -10.66 -3.05 -8.67
C ARG A 53 -11.95 -2.26 -8.57
N ASP A 54 -12.54 -1.91 -9.69
CA ASP A 54 -13.78 -1.17 -9.69
C ASP A 54 -14.90 -1.99 -9.08
N CYS A 55 -14.92 -3.27 -9.39
CA CYS A 55 -15.91 -4.17 -8.83
C CYS A 55 -15.79 -4.26 -7.31
N MET A 56 -14.56 -4.38 -6.83
CA MET A 56 -14.34 -4.49 -5.40
C MET A 56 -14.66 -3.18 -4.69
N ALA A 57 -14.35 -2.06 -5.33
CA ALA A 57 -14.66 -0.76 -4.75
C ALA A 57 -16.17 -0.60 -4.58
N ALA A 58 -16.93 -1.11 -5.51
CA ALA A 58 -18.37 -1.02 -5.44
C ALA A 58 -18.95 -1.95 -4.39
N GLN A 59 -18.16 -2.89 -3.92
CA GLN A 59 -18.64 -3.86 -2.95
C GLN A 59 -17.74 -3.94 -1.73
N VAL A 60 -17.17 -2.81 -1.37
CA VAL A 60 -16.18 -2.80 -0.29
C VAL A 60 -16.74 -3.38 1.00
N ASP A 61 -18.04 -3.25 1.21
CA ASP A 61 -18.65 -3.79 2.41
C ASP A 61 -18.65 -5.30 2.45
N ARG A 62 -18.48 -5.92 1.30
CA ARG A 62 -18.51 -7.37 1.25
C ARG A 62 -17.14 -8.00 1.27
N LEU A 63 -16.11 -7.18 1.30
CA LEU A 63 -14.76 -7.71 1.36
C LEU A 63 -14.49 -8.27 2.75
N THR A 64 -13.70 -9.33 2.80
CA THR A 64 -13.29 -9.83 4.09
C THR A 64 -12.46 -8.76 4.78
N PRO A 65 -12.36 -8.77 6.09
CA PRO A 65 -11.64 -7.70 6.79
C PRO A 65 -10.19 -7.56 6.35
N THR A 66 -9.52 -8.65 6.12
CA THR A 66 -8.12 -8.58 5.69
C THR A 66 -8.02 -7.96 4.31
N CYS A 67 -8.88 -8.38 3.41
CA CYS A 67 -8.86 -7.81 2.07
C CYS A 67 -9.26 -6.34 2.11
N ARG A 68 -10.24 -6.01 2.92
CA ARG A 68 -10.69 -4.62 2.99
C ARG A 68 -9.57 -3.71 3.45
N ALA A 69 -8.80 -4.14 4.45
CA ALA A 69 -7.71 -3.32 4.95
C ALA A 69 -6.65 -3.10 3.87
N VAL A 70 -6.32 -4.16 3.15
CA VAL A 70 -5.33 -4.06 2.09
C VAL A 70 -5.85 -3.21 0.95
N PHE A 71 -7.10 -3.40 0.60
CA PHE A 71 -7.71 -2.66 -0.49
C PHE A 71 -7.74 -1.16 -0.16
N ASP A 72 -8.14 -0.82 1.06
CA ASP A 72 -8.18 0.58 1.46
C ASP A 72 -6.80 1.20 1.44
N ALA A 73 -5.79 0.47 1.89
CA ALA A 73 -4.44 1.00 1.89
C ALA A 73 -3.95 1.22 0.47
N SER A 74 -4.30 0.32 -0.44
CA SER A 74 -3.90 0.47 -1.83
C SER A 74 -4.57 1.67 -2.48
N MET A 75 -5.85 1.84 -2.20
CA MET A 75 -6.57 2.96 -2.79
C MET A 75 -6.06 4.29 -2.26
N ARG A 76 -5.71 4.30 -0.98
CA ARG A 76 -5.17 5.50 -0.39
C ARG A 76 -3.82 5.86 -1.00
N ALA A 77 -2.99 4.85 -1.23
CA ALA A 77 -1.69 5.07 -1.83
C ALA A 77 -1.83 5.58 -3.26
N GLU A 78 -2.82 5.09 -3.99
CA GLU A 78 -3.04 5.57 -5.34
C GLU A 78 -3.42 7.04 -5.35
N ARG A 79 -4.25 7.44 -4.42
CA ARG A 79 -4.65 8.84 -4.36
C ARG A 79 -3.46 9.73 -4.03
N GLN A 80 -2.57 9.26 -3.20
CA GLN A 80 -1.41 10.04 -2.85
C GLN A 80 -0.40 10.10 -3.97
N ALA A 81 -0.33 9.05 -4.76
CA ALA A 81 0.61 9.01 -5.86
C ALA A 81 0.14 9.86 -7.03
N SER A 82 -1.13 10.18 -7.08
CA SER A 82 -1.67 10.99 -8.15
C SER A 82 -2.13 12.29 -7.59
N PRO A 83 -1.25 13.09 -7.24
CA PRO A 83 -1.60 14.32 -6.59
C PRO A 83 -2.51 15.19 -7.40
N ARG A 84 -2.48 15.14 -8.62
CA ARG A 84 -3.19 15.97 -9.34
C ARG A 84 -4.39 15.57 -9.40
N GLY A 85 -4.45 14.76 -8.99
CA GLY A 85 -5.65 14.38 -8.99
C GLY A 85 -6.64 15.14 -9.34
N HIS A 86 -6.54 15.29 -9.53
CA HIS A 86 -7.32 15.84 -9.87
C HIS A 86 -7.63 15.64 -10.31
#